data_210bad4876de19770881a5b3c1d1512b
#
_entry.id   210bad4876de19770881a5b3c1d1512b
#
_cell.length_a   1.000
_cell.length_b   1.000
_cell.length_c   1.000
_cell.angle_alpha   90.00
_cell.angle_beta   90.00
_cell.angle_gamma   90.00
#
_symmetry.space_group_name_H-M   'P 1'
#
loop_
_entity.id
_entity.type
_entity.pdbx_description
1 polymer ?
#
loop_
_entity_poly.entity_id
_entity_poly.type
_entity_poly.pdbx_seq_one_letter_code
_entity_poly.pdbx_strand_id
1 'polypeptide(L)'
;MQENRFQLAGYLAAKPTLSYLPSSVPVANARLGQTYRFTRNDNPAEHTNWFSLVFYGDLAMLATELEKGTNLYVEGTLDQRPYVGQDKCRRYIYEVSVHKFFVIGGVAQDLPATAQTHQELSNEVMTDGAQSLDSPETQDTWLI
;
A
#
# COMPACT_ATOMS: atom_id res chain seq x y z
N MET A 1 13.57 -6.11 23.90
CA MET A 1 13.89 -5.17 22.81
C MET A 1 12.77 -5.28 21.80
N GLN A 2 12.21 -4.17 21.35
CA GLN A 2 11.17 -4.13 20.33
C GLN A 2 11.73 -3.35 19.13
N GLU A 3 11.61 -3.90 17.93
CA GLU A 3 12.11 -3.26 16.71
C GLU A 3 11.01 -3.31 15.63
N ASN A 4 10.79 -2.18 14.97
CA ASN A 4 9.92 -2.07 13.80
C ASN A 4 10.70 -1.36 12.70
N ARG A 5 11.30 -2.15 11.82
CA ARG A 5 12.07 -1.67 10.67
C ARG A 5 11.51 -2.30 9.41
N PHE A 6 11.18 -1.48 8.45
CA PHE A 6 10.67 -1.88 7.16
C PHE A 6 11.57 -1.33 6.05
N GLN A 7 11.95 -2.17 5.11
CA GLN A 7 12.76 -1.82 3.94
C GLN A 7 12.12 -2.40 2.70
N LEU A 8 12.00 -1.61 1.67
CA LEU A 8 11.32 -2.00 0.44
C LEU A 8 11.89 -1.27 -0.76
N ALA A 9 12.01 -1.98 -1.88
CA ALA A 9 12.28 -1.39 -3.19
C ALA A 9 11.14 -1.74 -4.16
N GLY A 10 10.76 -0.79 -4.98
CA GLY A 10 9.69 -0.98 -5.95
C GLY A 10 9.40 0.27 -6.77
N TYR A 11 8.32 0.23 -7.55
CA TYR A 11 7.93 1.31 -8.45
C TYR A 11 6.70 2.04 -7.96
N LEU A 12 6.70 3.37 -8.06
CA LEU A 12 5.55 4.20 -7.75
C LEU A 12 4.40 3.93 -8.74
N ALA A 13 3.22 3.62 -8.21
CA ALA A 13 2.00 3.41 -9.00
C ALA A 13 1.46 4.71 -9.62
N ALA A 14 1.69 5.82 -8.95
CA ALA A 14 1.27 7.16 -9.36
C ALA A 14 2.17 8.21 -8.69
N LYS A 15 2.04 9.45 -9.13
CA LYS A 15 2.65 10.60 -8.44
C LYS A 15 2.12 10.69 -7.01
N PRO A 16 2.97 10.92 -5.99
CA PRO A 16 2.53 11.10 -4.62
C PRO A 16 1.55 12.27 -4.46
N THR A 17 0.52 12.06 -3.67
CA THR A 17 -0.52 13.07 -3.41
C THR A 17 -0.22 13.82 -2.12
N LEU A 18 -0.08 15.14 -2.23
CA LEU A 18 0.17 16.03 -1.09
C LEU A 18 -1.14 16.40 -0.40
N SER A 19 -1.13 16.38 0.91
CA SER A 19 -2.16 16.90 1.79
C SER A 19 -1.52 17.55 3.02
N TYR A 20 -2.33 18.14 3.89
CA TYR A 20 -1.85 18.77 5.12
C TYR A 20 -2.67 18.28 6.31
N LEU A 21 -1.99 18.00 7.41
CA LEU A 21 -2.65 17.74 8.68
C LEU A 21 -3.28 19.03 9.23
N PRO A 22 -4.23 18.93 10.19
CA PRO A 22 -4.76 20.11 10.89
C PRO A 22 -3.67 20.98 11.53
N SER A 23 -2.52 20.39 11.87
CA SER A 23 -1.32 21.08 12.37
C SER A 23 -0.49 21.77 11.29
N SER A 24 -0.97 21.80 10.03
CA SER A 24 -0.27 22.33 8.85
C SER A 24 1.00 21.58 8.45
N VAL A 25 1.24 20.41 9.00
CA VAL A 25 2.35 19.55 8.58
C VAL A 25 2.01 18.91 7.23
N PRO A 26 2.88 19.03 6.20
CA PRO A 26 2.65 18.39 4.92
C PRO A 26 2.75 16.86 5.04
N VAL A 27 1.87 16.15 4.34
CA VAL A 27 1.82 14.70 4.25
C VAL A 27 1.66 14.31 2.79
N ALA A 28 2.54 13.46 2.29
CA ALA A 28 2.39 12.87 0.96
C ALA A 28 2.06 11.38 1.07
N ASN A 29 1.08 10.94 0.30
CA ASN A 29 0.66 9.57 0.22
C ASN A 29 1.02 9.00 -1.16
N ALA A 30 1.55 7.80 -1.17
CA ALA A 30 1.90 7.09 -2.40
C ALA A 30 1.63 5.59 -2.27
N ARG A 31 1.59 4.92 -3.42
CA ARG A 31 1.58 3.45 -3.49
C ARG A 31 2.81 2.95 -4.21
N LEU A 32 3.47 1.98 -3.62
CA LEU A 32 4.66 1.32 -4.17
C LEU A 32 4.33 -0.13 -4.51
N GLY A 33 4.61 -0.52 -5.75
CA GLY A 33 4.49 -1.88 -6.23
C GLY A 33 5.83 -2.61 -6.19
N GLN A 34 5.86 -3.76 -5.52
CA GLN A 34 6.99 -4.68 -5.52
C GLN A 34 6.57 -5.94 -6.25
N THR A 35 7.13 -6.15 -7.43
CA THR A 35 6.82 -7.31 -8.27
C THR A 35 7.91 -8.37 -8.14
N TYR A 36 7.52 -9.60 -7.93
CA TYR A 36 8.42 -10.74 -7.99
C TYR A 36 7.90 -11.79 -8.97
N ARG A 37 8.84 -12.50 -9.58
CA ARG A 37 8.57 -13.56 -10.55
C ARG A 37 8.82 -14.92 -9.95
N PHE A 38 7.97 -15.86 -10.31
CA PHE A 38 8.05 -17.25 -9.86
C PHE A 38 7.53 -18.18 -10.93
N THR A 39 7.73 -19.49 -10.75
CA THR A 39 7.19 -20.52 -11.64
C THR A 39 6.03 -21.23 -10.94
N ARG A 40 4.90 -21.33 -11.64
CA ARG A 40 3.74 -22.08 -11.18
C ARG A 40 3.32 -23.07 -12.26
N ASN A 41 3.31 -24.36 -11.93
CA ASN A 41 2.99 -25.45 -12.87
C ASN A 41 3.81 -25.34 -14.17
N ASP A 42 5.13 -25.19 -14.05
CA ASP A 42 6.10 -25.03 -15.12
C ASP A 42 5.89 -23.81 -16.04
N ASN A 43 5.01 -22.90 -15.65
CA ASN A 43 4.78 -21.64 -16.36
C ASN A 43 5.34 -20.44 -15.55
N PRO A 44 5.95 -19.47 -16.23
CA PRO A 44 6.37 -18.24 -15.58
C PRO A 44 5.14 -17.45 -15.11
N ALA A 45 5.18 -16.97 -13.89
CA ALA A 45 4.16 -16.13 -13.26
C ALA A 45 4.79 -14.96 -12.52
N GLU A 46 4.03 -13.90 -12.33
CA GLU A 46 4.46 -12.76 -11.51
C GLU A 46 3.36 -12.33 -10.55
N HIS A 47 3.76 -11.73 -9.45
CA HIS A 47 2.86 -11.15 -8.47
C HIS A 47 3.40 -9.81 -7.99
N THR A 48 2.51 -8.84 -7.84
CA THR A 48 2.84 -7.52 -7.32
C THR A 48 2.19 -7.32 -5.97
N ASN A 49 3.01 -7.06 -4.97
CA ASN A 49 2.57 -6.58 -3.66
C ASN A 49 2.48 -5.06 -3.68
N TRP A 50 1.39 -4.53 -3.15
CA TRP A 50 1.15 -3.09 -3.09
C TRP A 50 1.27 -2.60 -1.66
N PHE A 51 2.09 -1.57 -1.47
CA PHE A 51 2.33 -0.96 -0.16
C PHE A 51 1.91 0.51 -0.17
N SER A 52 1.21 0.92 0.88
CA SER A 52 0.88 2.32 1.11
C SER A 52 2.03 2.99 1.83
N LEU A 53 2.56 4.07 1.25
CA LEU A 53 3.64 4.88 1.82
C LEU A 53 3.08 6.20 2.31
N VAL A 54 3.54 6.65 3.46
CA VAL A 54 3.24 7.96 4.03
C VAL A 54 4.54 8.69 4.33
N PHE A 55 4.67 9.89 3.77
CA PHE A 55 5.80 10.79 3.97
C PHE A 55 5.31 11.99 4.78
N TYR A 56 6.09 12.44 5.75
CA TYR A 56 5.76 13.57 6.60
C TYR A 56 6.79 14.69 6.49
N GLY A 57 6.35 15.94 6.65
CA GLY A 57 7.21 17.10 6.70
C GLY A 57 8.01 17.32 5.43
N ASP A 58 9.30 17.54 5.55
CA ASP A 58 10.20 17.80 4.44
C ASP A 58 10.28 16.62 3.45
N LEU A 59 10.17 15.39 3.96
CA LEU A 59 10.11 14.20 3.10
C LEU A 59 8.86 14.19 2.23
N ALA A 60 7.73 14.70 2.72
CA ALA A 60 6.52 14.83 1.94
C ALA A 60 6.71 15.80 0.77
N MET A 61 7.36 16.93 1.01
CA MET A 61 7.68 17.91 -0.04
C MET A 61 8.60 17.32 -1.10
N LEU A 62 9.67 16.62 -0.68
CA LEU A 62 10.57 15.94 -1.61
C LEU A 62 9.85 14.84 -2.41
N ALA A 63 8.94 14.10 -1.78
CA ALA A 63 8.18 13.04 -2.43
C ALA A 63 7.27 13.57 -3.54
N THR A 64 6.80 14.81 -3.48
CA THR A 64 5.96 15.40 -4.52
C THR A 64 6.68 15.64 -5.85
N GLU A 65 8.02 15.67 -5.84
CA GLU A 65 8.85 15.77 -7.04
C GLU A 65 8.98 14.44 -7.78
N LEU A 66 8.54 13.34 -7.16
CA LEU A 66 8.60 12.01 -7.75
C LEU A 66 7.47 11.81 -8.74
N GLU A 67 7.74 11.08 -9.82
CA GLU A 67 6.77 10.78 -10.85
C GLU A 67 6.33 9.31 -10.81
N LYS A 68 5.18 9.02 -11.45
CA LYS A 68 4.72 7.63 -11.66
C LYS A 68 5.82 6.79 -12.31
N GLY A 69 5.99 5.57 -11.82
CA GLY A 69 6.97 4.61 -12.35
C GLY A 69 8.40 4.83 -11.85
N THR A 70 8.63 5.81 -10.98
CA THR A 70 9.95 5.98 -10.35
C THR A 70 10.28 4.76 -9.49
N ASN A 71 11.48 4.21 -9.65
CA ASN A 71 11.97 3.11 -8.83
C ASN A 71 12.57 3.68 -7.54
N LEU A 72 11.95 3.34 -6.40
CA LEU A 72 12.34 3.82 -5.08
C LEU A 72 12.82 2.69 -4.20
N TYR A 73 13.83 2.98 -3.39
CA TYR A 73 14.13 2.28 -2.15
C TYR A 73 13.65 3.12 -0.97
N VAL A 74 12.91 2.53 -0.06
CA VAL A 74 12.36 3.19 1.13
C VAL A 74 12.75 2.45 2.41
N GLU A 75 13.02 3.22 3.46
CA GLU A 75 13.19 2.74 4.82
C GLU A 75 12.19 3.45 5.73
N GLY A 76 11.58 2.70 6.64
CA GLY A 76 10.60 3.26 7.55
C GLY A 76 10.11 2.27 8.60
N THR A 77 8.95 2.54 9.12
CA THR A 77 8.21 1.68 10.05
C THR A 77 6.89 1.25 9.44
N LEU A 78 6.46 0.02 9.73
CA LEU A 78 5.14 -0.46 9.36
C LEU A 78 4.15 -0.12 10.47
N ASP A 79 3.24 0.79 10.19
CA ASP A 79 2.23 1.24 11.13
C ASP A 79 0.86 0.62 10.82
N GLN A 80 0.12 0.32 11.88
CA GLN A 80 -1.24 -0.14 11.82
C GLN A 80 -2.17 0.96 12.31
N ARG A 81 -3.06 1.45 11.44
CA ARG A 81 -4.01 2.49 11.79
C ARG A 81 -5.44 1.96 11.74
N PRO A 82 -6.22 2.07 12.84
CA PRO A 82 -7.63 1.72 12.82
C PRO A 82 -8.44 2.74 12.02
N TYR A 83 -9.43 2.28 11.29
CA TYR A 83 -10.46 3.12 10.69
C TYR A 83 -11.83 2.46 10.83
N VAL A 84 -12.87 3.26 10.73
CA VAL A 84 -14.26 2.76 10.75
C VAL A 84 -14.78 2.82 9.33
N GLY A 85 -15.15 1.66 8.80
CA GLY A 85 -15.76 1.53 7.48
C GLY A 85 -17.18 2.13 7.45
N GLN A 86 -17.75 2.25 6.26
CA GLN A 86 -19.14 2.72 6.08
C GLN A 86 -20.16 1.78 6.76
N ASP A 87 -19.82 0.51 6.90
CA ASP A 87 -20.56 -0.52 7.63
C ASP A 87 -20.44 -0.42 9.17
N LYS A 88 -19.79 0.66 9.67
CA LYS A 88 -19.47 0.88 11.08
C LYS A 88 -18.55 -0.18 11.70
N CYS A 89 -17.98 -1.08 10.91
CA CYS A 89 -17.01 -2.05 11.36
C CYS A 89 -15.63 -1.43 11.51
N ARG A 90 -14.95 -1.74 12.62
CA ARG A 90 -13.57 -1.33 12.86
C ARG A 90 -12.65 -2.21 12.06
N ARG A 91 -11.82 -1.59 11.22
CA ARG A 91 -10.82 -2.24 10.38
C ARG A 91 -9.45 -1.61 10.63
N TYR A 92 -8.41 -2.25 10.09
CA TYR A 92 -7.04 -1.76 10.17
C TYR A 92 -6.47 -1.63 8.76
N ILE A 93 -5.78 -0.54 8.53
CA ILE A 93 -4.90 -0.36 7.37
C ILE A 93 -3.45 -0.37 7.83
N TYR A 94 -2.61 -0.93 6.97
CA TYR A 94 -1.16 -0.97 7.19
C TYR A 94 -0.51 0.03 6.24
N GLU A 95 0.30 0.91 6.80
CA GLU A 95 1.00 1.96 6.07
C GLU A 95 2.47 1.96 6.47
N VAL A 96 3.34 2.28 5.54
CA VAL A 96 4.76 2.45 5.82
C VAL A 96 5.02 3.93 6.04
N SER A 97 5.32 4.31 7.27
CA SER A 97 5.83 5.66 7.60
C SER A 97 7.27 5.75 7.14
N VAL A 98 7.52 6.48 6.07
CA VAL A 98 8.84 6.58 5.44
C VAL A 98 9.72 7.56 6.22
N HIS A 99 10.89 7.08 6.63
CA HIS A 99 11.92 7.90 7.27
C HIS A 99 13.03 8.30 6.32
N LYS A 100 13.24 7.51 5.25
CA LYS A 100 14.28 7.72 4.26
C LYS A 100 13.90 7.07 2.95
N PHE A 101 14.26 7.70 1.83
CA PHE A 101 14.08 7.11 0.52
C PHE A 101 15.18 7.54 -0.45
N PHE A 102 15.37 6.73 -1.49
CA PHE A 102 16.29 7.00 -2.60
C PHE A 102 15.65 6.59 -3.91
N VAL A 103 15.92 7.35 -4.95
CA VAL A 103 15.65 6.94 -6.33
C VAL A 103 16.79 6.03 -6.77
N ILE A 104 16.48 4.76 -7.10
CA ILE A 104 17.47 3.73 -7.47
C ILE A 104 17.51 3.40 -8.97
N GLY A 105 16.67 4.06 -9.78
CA GLY A 105 16.64 3.86 -11.22
C GLY A 105 15.71 4.81 -11.92
N GLY A 106 15.77 4.80 -13.27
CA GLY A 106 14.87 5.58 -14.10
C GLY A 106 13.40 5.16 -13.95
N VAL A 107 12.52 5.96 -14.54
CA VAL A 107 11.08 5.70 -14.58
C VAL A 107 10.83 4.41 -15.37
N ALA A 108 10.17 3.42 -14.77
CA ALA A 108 9.71 2.25 -15.49
C ALA A 108 8.62 2.67 -16.47
N GLN A 109 8.82 2.38 -17.74
CA GLN A 109 7.86 2.77 -18.78
C GLN A 109 6.61 1.88 -18.81
N ASP A 110 6.66 0.69 -18.20
CA ASP A 110 5.55 -0.25 -18.14
C ASP A 110 5.40 -0.88 -16.76
N LEU A 111 4.46 -0.35 -15.95
CA LEU A 111 3.85 -1.14 -14.90
C LEU A 111 2.85 -2.10 -15.56
N PRO A 112 2.86 -3.40 -15.21
CA PRO A 112 1.93 -4.35 -15.83
C PRO A 112 0.49 -3.90 -15.60
N ALA A 113 -0.33 -4.00 -16.65
CA ALA A 113 -1.75 -3.58 -16.67
C ALA A 113 -2.58 -4.20 -15.53
N THR A 114 -2.14 -5.31 -14.97
CA THR A 114 -2.73 -6.00 -13.80
C THR A 114 -2.78 -5.12 -12.54
N ALA A 115 -1.95 -4.07 -12.46
CA ALA A 115 -1.95 -3.15 -11.33
C ALA A 115 -3.20 -2.26 -11.27
N GLN A 116 -3.85 -2.02 -12.41
CA GLN A 116 -5.05 -1.19 -12.51
C GLN A 116 -6.32 -1.96 -12.14
N THR A 117 -6.38 -3.25 -12.44
CA THR A 117 -7.56 -4.10 -12.20
C THR A 117 -7.82 -4.32 -10.71
N HIS A 118 -6.77 -4.38 -9.87
CA HIS A 118 -6.96 -4.52 -8.43
C HIS A 118 -7.45 -3.24 -7.73
N GLN A 119 -7.23 -2.08 -8.34
CA GLN A 119 -7.71 -0.82 -7.79
C GLN A 119 -9.21 -0.62 -8.06
N GLU A 120 -9.69 -1.08 -9.23
CA GLU A 120 -11.12 -1.09 -9.55
C GLU A 120 -11.90 -2.11 -8.72
N LEU A 121 -11.36 -3.32 -8.52
CA LEU A 121 -11.99 -4.34 -7.68
C LEU A 121 -12.08 -3.93 -6.20
N SER A 122 -11.12 -3.15 -5.70
CA SER A 122 -11.17 -2.62 -4.33
C SER A 122 -12.24 -1.52 -4.17
N ASN A 123 -12.54 -0.79 -5.24
CA ASN A 123 -13.56 0.25 -5.25
C ASN A 123 -14.97 -0.34 -5.51
N GLU A 124 -15.09 -1.37 -6.35
CA GLU A 124 -16.37 -2.03 -6.59
C GLU A 124 -16.86 -2.86 -5.40
N VAL A 125 -15.95 -3.50 -4.64
CA VAL A 125 -16.32 -4.21 -3.40
C VAL A 125 -16.80 -3.24 -2.30
N MET A 126 -16.51 -1.93 -2.41
CA MET A 126 -17.04 -0.92 -1.49
C MET A 126 -18.44 -0.41 -1.83
N THR A 127 -18.97 -0.70 -3.03
CA THR A 127 -20.25 -0.15 -3.49
C THR A 127 -21.39 -1.16 -3.59
N ASP A 128 -21.12 -2.48 -3.53
CA ASP A 128 -22.15 -3.50 -3.72
C ASP A 128 -22.05 -4.63 -2.69
N GLY A 129 -22.50 -4.36 -1.49
CA GLY A 129 -22.49 -5.32 -0.37
C GLY A 129 -23.61 -5.12 0.64
N ALA A 130 -24.80 -4.71 0.17
CA ALA A 130 -26.00 -4.79 0.98
C ALA A 130 -26.88 -5.94 0.49
N GLN A 131 -26.47 -7.18 0.74
CA GLN A 131 -27.42 -8.31 0.81
C GLN A 131 -26.95 -9.30 1.87
N SER A 132 -27.81 -9.43 2.84
CA SER A 132 -27.79 -10.40 3.92
C SER A 132 -27.65 -11.83 3.42
N LEU A 133 -26.72 -12.58 3.97
CA LEU A 133 -26.86 -14.03 4.12
C LEU A 133 -26.40 -14.45 5.50
N ASP A 134 -27.37 -15.03 6.14
CA ASP A 134 -27.46 -15.71 7.41
C ASP A 134 -26.29 -16.68 7.68
N SER A 135 -25.96 -16.76 8.94
CA SER A 135 -24.91 -17.62 9.52
C SER A 135 -25.19 -19.12 9.31
N PRO A 136 -24.14 -19.98 9.46
CA PRO A 136 -24.03 -20.64 10.73
C PRO A 136 -22.61 -20.66 11.33
N GLU A 137 -22.61 -20.67 12.65
CA GLU A 137 -21.51 -20.94 13.53
C GLU A 137 -20.68 -22.16 13.09
N THR A 138 -19.37 -21.97 13.06
CA THR A 138 -18.45 -23.05 13.41
C THR A 138 -17.33 -22.47 14.26
N GLN A 139 -17.39 -22.86 15.52
CA GLN A 139 -16.29 -22.79 16.46
C GLN A 139 -15.10 -23.54 15.86
N ASP A 140 -13.97 -22.88 15.74
CA ASP A 140 -12.70 -23.56 15.77
C ASP A 140 -11.68 -22.74 16.56
N THR A 141 -11.46 -23.28 17.69
CA THR A 141 -10.44 -23.12 18.71
C THR A 141 -9.03 -23.19 18.08
N TRP A 142 -8.30 -22.10 18.10
CA TRP A 142 -6.85 -22.13 18.00
C TRP A 142 -6.25 -21.70 19.34
N LEU A 143 -6.18 -22.67 20.23
CA LEU A 143 -5.23 -22.71 21.34
C LEU A 143 -4.05 -23.59 20.89
N ILE A 144 -2.93 -23.00 20.68
CA ILE A 144 -1.62 -23.36 21.28
C ILE A 144 -0.63 -22.28 20.83
#